data_aaae4c84caf243f3fef66b5ddca2d9c9
#
_entry.id   aaae4c84caf243f3fef66b5ddca2d9c9
#
_cell.length_a   1.000
_cell.length_b   1.000
_cell.length_c   1.000
_cell.angle_alpha   90.00
_cell.angle_beta   90.00
_cell.angle_gamma   90.00
#
_symmetry.space_group_name_H-M   'P 1'
#
loop_
_entity.id
_entity.type
_entity.pdbx_description
1 polymer ?
#
loop_
_entity_poly.entity_id
_entity_poly.type
_entity_poly.pdbx_seq_one_letter_code
_entity_poly.pdbx_strand_id
1 'polypeptide(L)'
;MKCYLDLCKHILDNGTIKKDRTGTGTISLFGYQMRCDLSEGFPLLTTKKVFMKAVLAELLWFISGSTNIQPLVKQNVRIWNEWPYVAFTKSEDYKGETIEEFIEKIKTDDEFALKHGELGPVYGHQWRDFFGVDQLLNLERD
;
A
#
# COMPACT_ATOMS: atom_id res chain seq x y z
N MET A 1 -18.18 11.33 7.28
CA MET A 1 -17.22 12.39 6.82
C MET A 1 -16.97 13.47 7.84
N LYS A 2 -17.99 13.88 8.62
CA LYS A 2 -17.84 14.93 9.65
C LYS A 2 -16.73 14.60 10.67
N CYS A 3 -16.65 13.35 11.16
CA CYS A 3 -15.62 12.93 12.13
C CYS A 3 -14.18 13.19 11.65
N TYR A 4 -13.91 12.99 10.35
CA TYR A 4 -12.60 13.29 9.75
C TYR A 4 -12.33 14.81 9.69
N LEU A 5 -13.31 15.61 9.30
CA LEU A 5 -13.16 17.06 9.26
C LEU A 5 -12.99 17.65 10.67
N ASP A 6 -13.71 17.11 11.66
CA ASP A 6 -13.56 17.48 13.07
C ASP A 6 -12.16 17.14 13.59
N LEU A 7 -11.60 15.98 13.21
CA LEU A 7 -10.22 15.61 13.52
C LEU A 7 -9.22 16.59 12.88
N CYS A 8 -9.38 16.91 11.59
CA CYS A 8 -8.49 17.87 10.92
C CYS A 8 -8.52 19.23 11.63
N LYS A 9 -9.71 19.75 11.97
CA LYS A 9 -9.86 20.99 12.72
C LYS A 9 -9.22 20.88 14.10
N HIS A 10 -9.43 19.80 14.82
CA HIS A 10 -8.85 19.57 16.13
C HIS A 10 -7.32 19.57 16.09
N ILE A 11 -6.71 18.96 15.07
CA ILE A 11 -5.25 18.98 14.88
C ILE A 11 -4.75 20.39 14.61
N LEU A 12 -5.44 21.15 13.75
CA LEU A 12 -5.07 22.54 13.45
C LEU A 12 -5.14 23.46 14.68
N ASP A 13 -6.17 23.27 15.52
CA ASP A 13 -6.41 24.12 16.68
C ASP A 13 -5.52 23.75 17.88
N ASN A 14 -5.14 22.48 18.05
CA ASN A 14 -4.51 21.96 19.27
C ASN A 14 -3.20 21.20 19.02
N GLY A 15 -2.80 21.02 17.78
CA GLY A 15 -1.60 20.23 17.45
C GLY A 15 -0.30 21.00 17.70
N THR A 16 0.77 20.25 17.89
CA THR A 16 2.12 20.79 18.05
C THR A 16 2.84 20.78 16.70
N ILE A 17 3.45 21.91 16.36
CA ILE A 17 4.27 22.04 15.14
C ILE A 17 5.57 21.27 15.35
N LYS A 18 5.89 20.37 14.44
CA LYS A 18 7.14 19.59 14.40
C LYS A 18 7.84 19.77 13.06
N LYS A 19 9.17 19.83 13.11
CA LYS A 19 9.99 19.77 11.90
C LYS A 19 10.07 18.31 11.42
N ASP A 20 10.12 18.13 10.11
CA ASP A 20 10.35 16.83 9.47
C ASP A 20 11.60 16.87 8.57
N ARG A 21 11.98 15.72 8.02
CA ARG A 21 13.15 15.61 7.13
C ARG A 21 12.95 16.30 5.78
N THR A 22 11.72 16.62 5.40
CA THR A 22 11.39 17.23 4.10
C THR A 22 11.41 18.76 4.16
N GLY A 23 11.49 19.34 5.36
CA GLY A 23 11.48 20.79 5.58
C GLY A 23 10.07 21.42 5.53
N THR A 24 9.03 20.66 5.18
CA THR A 24 7.65 21.13 5.14
C THR A 24 7.09 21.32 6.55
N GLY A 25 7.48 20.47 7.48
CA GLY A 25 6.94 20.40 8.83
C GLY A 25 5.58 19.71 8.92
N THR A 26 5.16 19.43 10.15
CA THR A 26 3.87 18.81 10.44
C THR A 26 3.24 19.46 11.66
N ILE A 27 1.90 19.47 11.71
CA ILE A 27 1.12 19.74 12.92
C ILE A 27 0.58 18.39 13.40
N SER A 28 0.87 18.00 14.62
CA SER A 28 0.53 16.65 15.11
C SER A 28 -0.01 16.65 16.53
N LEU A 29 -0.88 15.68 16.80
CA LEU A 29 -1.31 15.26 18.13
C LEU A 29 -0.73 13.88 18.45
N PHE A 30 -0.60 13.53 19.71
CA PHE A 30 -0.12 12.21 20.12
C PHE A 30 -1.09 11.09 19.75
N GLY A 31 -2.39 11.34 19.84
CA GLY A 31 -3.40 10.35 19.49
C GLY A 31 -4.78 10.99 19.39
N TYR A 32 -5.66 10.35 18.65
CA TYR A 32 -7.06 10.74 18.52
C TYR A 32 -7.88 9.49 18.15
N GLN A 33 -9.05 9.33 18.77
CA GLN A 33 -9.94 8.23 18.47
C GLN A 33 -11.11 8.71 17.62
N MET A 34 -11.25 8.18 16.40
CA MET A 34 -12.47 8.30 15.60
C MET A 34 -13.32 7.05 15.78
N ARG A 35 -14.63 7.22 15.85
CA ARG A 35 -15.61 6.13 15.83
C ARG A 35 -16.51 6.28 14.63
N CYS A 36 -16.68 5.19 13.89
CA CYS A 36 -17.53 5.13 12.69
C CYS A 36 -18.58 4.03 12.92
N ASP A 37 -19.84 4.37 12.69
CA ASP A 37 -20.92 3.38 12.69
C ASP A 37 -20.96 2.69 11.32
N LEU A 38 -20.57 1.42 11.28
CA LEU A 38 -20.54 0.65 10.04
C LEU A 38 -21.94 0.28 9.52
N SER A 39 -22.99 0.42 10.35
CA SER A 39 -24.38 0.27 9.89
C SER A 39 -24.80 1.38 8.93
N GLU A 40 -24.17 2.55 9.01
CA GLU A 40 -24.35 3.67 8.08
C GLU A 40 -23.53 3.51 6.78
N GLY A 41 -22.68 2.48 6.69
CA GLY A 41 -21.85 2.18 5.54
C GLY A 41 -20.35 2.29 5.83
N PHE A 42 -19.56 1.95 4.82
CA PHE A 42 -18.10 2.02 4.92
C PHE A 42 -17.61 3.48 5.00
N PRO A 43 -16.75 3.85 5.97
CA PRO A 43 -16.33 5.23 6.22
C PRO A 43 -15.30 5.73 5.20
N LEU A 44 -15.60 5.62 3.90
CA LEU A 44 -14.74 6.09 2.84
C LEU A 44 -14.63 7.61 2.85
N LEU A 45 -13.40 8.13 2.88
CA LEU A 45 -13.14 9.56 2.80
C LEU A 45 -13.47 10.06 1.37
N THR A 46 -14.33 11.09 1.28
CA THR A 46 -14.76 11.69 0.01
C THR A 46 -14.25 13.12 -0.18
N THR A 47 -13.32 13.58 0.66
CA THR A 47 -12.66 14.90 0.55
C THR A 47 -11.76 14.99 -0.69
N LYS A 48 -11.37 13.85 -1.24
CA LYS A 48 -10.77 13.71 -2.57
C LYS A 48 -11.23 12.42 -3.23
N LYS A 49 -11.04 12.31 -4.55
CA LYS A 49 -11.37 11.10 -5.30
C LYS A 49 -10.45 9.94 -4.87
N VAL A 50 -11.05 8.85 -4.39
CA VAL A 50 -10.34 7.59 -4.07
C VAL A 50 -10.50 6.61 -5.24
N PHE A 51 -9.38 6.02 -5.68
CA PHE A 51 -9.39 5.00 -6.72
C PHE A 51 -9.60 3.62 -6.09
N MET A 52 -10.85 3.31 -5.72
CA MET A 52 -11.25 2.09 -5.00
C MET A 52 -10.79 0.80 -5.65
N LYS A 53 -10.73 0.74 -7.00
CA LYS A 53 -10.22 -0.45 -7.71
C LYS A 53 -8.81 -0.81 -7.25
N ALA A 54 -7.91 0.19 -7.12
CA ALA A 54 -6.55 -0.06 -6.67
C ALA A 54 -6.51 -0.50 -5.20
N VAL A 55 -7.33 0.13 -4.34
CA VAL A 55 -7.43 -0.23 -2.92
C VAL A 55 -7.88 -1.69 -2.74
N LEU A 56 -8.92 -2.10 -3.45
CA LEU A 56 -9.43 -3.47 -3.38
C LEU A 56 -8.45 -4.50 -3.98
N ALA A 57 -7.84 -4.17 -5.11
CA ALA A 57 -6.85 -5.06 -5.73
C ALA A 57 -5.62 -5.27 -4.82
N GLU A 58 -5.12 -4.22 -4.20
CA GLU A 58 -4.02 -4.29 -3.25
C GLU A 58 -4.40 -5.08 -1.99
N LEU A 59 -5.58 -4.82 -1.41
CA LEU A 59 -6.07 -5.58 -0.25
C LEU A 59 -6.17 -7.07 -0.54
N LEU A 60 -6.78 -7.46 -1.68
CA LEU A 60 -6.87 -8.87 -2.07
C LEU A 60 -5.51 -9.49 -2.34
N TRP A 61 -4.58 -8.71 -2.88
CA TRP A 61 -3.19 -9.15 -3.08
C TRP A 61 -2.49 -9.39 -1.73
N PHE A 62 -2.66 -8.53 -0.72
CA PHE A 62 -2.16 -8.78 0.64
C PHE A 62 -2.78 -10.02 1.27
N ILE A 63 -4.11 -10.17 1.18
CA ILE A 63 -4.83 -11.34 1.71
C ILE A 63 -4.34 -12.65 1.07
N SER A 64 -3.97 -12.63 -0.21
CA SER A 64 -3.41 -13.80 -0.90
C SER A 64 -2.02 -14.22 -0.40
N GLY A 65 -1.34 -13.39 0.38
CA GLY A 65 0.04 -13.61 0.81
C GLY A 65 1.08 -13.38 -0.28
N SER A 66 0.67 -12.96 -1.48
CA SER A 66 1.57 -12.71 -2.59
C SER A 66 2.50 -11.53 -2.30
N THR A 67 3.75 -11.65 -2.77
CA THR A 67 4.79 -10.64 -2.67
C THR A 67 5.27 -10.17 -4.05
N ASN A 68 4.79 -10.83 -5.11
CA ASN A 68 5.10 -10.47 -6.50
C ASN A 68 4.09 -9.47 -7.05
N ILE A 69 4.57 -8.40 -7.70
CA ILE A 69 3.72 -7.32 -8.21
C ILE A 69 2.92 -7.67 -9.46
N GLN A 70 3.22 -8.77 -10.16
CA GLN A 70 2.59 -9.10 -11.44
C GLN A 70 1.05 -9.10 -11.41
N PRO A 71 0.38 -9.66 -10.38
CA PRO A 71 -1.09 -9.61 -10.29
C PRO A 71 -1.66 -8.19 -10.25
N LEU A 72 -0.94 -7.26 -9.62
CA LEU A 72 -1.31 -5.84 -9.56
C LEU A 72 -1.08 -5.15 -10.91
N VAL A 73 0.05 -5.41 -11.54
CA VAL A 73 0.40 -4.89 -12.87
C VAL A 73 -0.63 -5.33 -13.92
N LYS A 74 -1.03 -6.62 -13.94
CA LYS A 74 -2.08 -7.16 -14.83
C LYS A 74 -3.43 -6.45 -14.64
N GLN A 75 -3.70 -5.86 -13.46
CA GLN A 75 -4.89 -5.08 -13.15
C GLN A 75 -4.72 -3.56 -13.34
N ASN A 76 -3.56 -3.11 -13.87
CA ASN A 76 -3.16 -1.71 -14.00
C ASN A 76 -3.09 -0.95 -12.65
N VAL A 77 -2.73 -1.63 -11.57
CA VAL A 77 -2.44 -1.04 -10.27
C VAL A 77 -0.93 -0.80 -10.17
N ARG A 78 -0.54 0.46 -9.94
CA ARG A 78 0.85 0.92 -10.10
C ARG A 78 1.58 1.22 -8.79
N ILE A 79 0.91 1.05 -7.66
CA ILE A 79 1.37 1.52 -6.34
C ILE A 79 2.75 0.94 -5.97
N TRP A 80 3.04 -0.29 -6.40
CA TRP A 80 4.24 -1.04 -6.05
C TRP A 80 5.30 -1.11 -7.15
N ASN A 81 5.12 -0.47 -8.30
CA ASN A 81 5.97 -0.66 -9.47
C ASN A 81 7.41 -0.15 -9.29
N GLU A 82 7.61 0.93 -8.54
CA GLU A 82 8.91 1.60 -8.44
C GLU A 82 9.94 0.77 -7.67
N TRP A 83 9.55 0.06 -6.61
CA TRP A 83 10.49 -0.69 -5.78
C TRP A 83 11.22 -1.81 -6.52
N PRO A 84 10.53 -2.75 -7.19
CA PRO A 84 11.21 -3.79 -7.95
C PRO A 84 11.91 -3.23 -9.19
N TYR A 85 11.42 -2.14 -9.80
CA TYR A 85 12.14 -1.47 -10.88
C TYR A 85 13.49 -0.92 -10.40
N VAL A 86 13.55 -0.24 -9.26
CA VAL A 86 14.81 0.25 -8.68
C VAL A 86 15.76 -0.92 -8.33
N ALA A 87 15.25 -2.06 -7.89
CA ALA A 87 16.06 -3.26 -7.69
C ALA A 87 16.58 -3.81 -9.02
N PHE A 88 15.70 -3.88 -10.04
CA PHE A 88 16.06 -4.33 -11.40
C PHE A 88 17.15 -3.46 -12.03
N THR A 89 17.11 -2.12 -11.89
CA THR A 89 18.15 -1.23 -12.44
C THR A 89 19.56 -1.48 -11.86
N LYS A 90 19.66 -2.21 -10.76
CA LYS A 90 20.92 -2.60 -10.11
C LYS A 90 21.36 -4.01 -10.44
N SER A 91 20.54 -4.77 -11.19
CA SER A 91 20.84 -6.16 -11.57
C SER A 91 21.68 -6.22 -12.84
N GLU A 92 22.33 -7.37 -13.07
CA GLU A 92 23.09 -7.65 -14.30
C GLU A 92 22.21 -7.75 -15.55
N ASP A 93 20.89 -7.96 -15.38
CA ASP A 93 19.93 -8.07 -16.47
C ASP A 93 19.50 -6.72 -17.05
N TYR A 94 19.77 -5.62 -16.33
CA TYR A 94 19.38 -4.28 -16.76
C TYR A 94 20.17 -3.83 -18.00
N LYS A 95 19.47 -3.43 -19.05
CA LYS A 95 20.04 -2.97 -20.33
C LYS A 95 19.70 -1.51 -20.65
N GLY A 96 19.14 -0.77 -19.70
CA GLY A 96 18.70 0.62 -19.90
C GLY A 96 17.19 0.76 -20.11
N GLU A 97 16.41 -0.27 -19.75
CA GLU A 97 14.95 -0.24 -19.89
C GLU A 97 14.32 0.87 -19.05
N THR A 98 13.30 1.50 -19.59
CA THR A 98 12.42 2.43 -18.87
C THR A 98 11.50 1.66 -17.90
N ILE A 99 10.89 2.38 -16.96
CA ILE A 99 9.93 1.76 -16.05
C ILE A 99 8.70 1.21 -16.81
N GLU A 100 8.30 1.83 -17.89
CA GLU A 100 7.20 1.39 -18.75
C GLU A 100 7.53 0.06 -19.43
N GLU A 101 8.74 -0.09 -19.96
CA GLU A 101 9.22 -1.32 -20.58
C GLU A 101 9.37 -2.44 -19.55
N PHE A 102 9.87 -2.12 -18.35
CA PHE A 102 9.93 -3.06 -17.23
C PHE A 102 8.53 -3.57 -16.86
N ILE A 103 7.56 -2.67 -16.70
CA ILE A 103 6.18 -3.02 -16.35
C ILE A 103 5.52 -3.88 -17.45
N GLU A 104 5.78 -3.60 -18.71
CA GLU A 104 5.24 -4.42 -19.80
C GLU A 104 5.87 -5.82 -19.78
N LYS A 105 7.17 -5.95 -19.49
CA LYS A 105 7.81 -7.25 -19.29
C LYS A 105 7.22 -8.00 -18.08
N ILE A 106 7.04 -7.35 -16.94
CA ILE A 106 6.37 -7.97 -15.75
C ILE A 106 4.97 -8.47 -16.11
N LYS A 107 4.26 -7.76 -16.97
CA LYS A 107 2.88 -8.09 -17.35
C LYS A 107 2.79 -9.30 -18.28
N THR A 108 3.73 -9.42 -19.23
CA THR A 108 3.64 -10.35 -20.36
C THR A 108 4.58 -11.53 -20.28
N ASP A 109 5.63 -11.46 -19.49
CA ASP A 109 6.65 -12.50 -19.32
C ASP A 109 6.65 -13.01 -17.87
N ASP A 110 6.13 -14.21 -17.68
CA ASP A 110 5.98 -14.81 -16.35
C ASP A 110 7.34 -15.17 -15.72
N GLU A 111 8.35 -15.56 -16.52
CA GLU A 111 9.70 -15.85 -16.00
C GLU A 111 10.39 -14.56 -15.54
N PHE A 112 10.28 -13.50 -16.33
CA PHE A 112 10.78 -12.19 -15.96
C PHE A 112 10.08 -11.66 -14.69
N ALA A 113 8.76 -11.79 -14.62
CA ALA A 113 7.99 -11.38 -13.46
C ALA A 113 8.35 -12.17 -12.19
N LEU A 114 8.59 -13.48 -12.31
CA LEU A 114 9.03 -14.31 -11.20
C LEU A 114 10.39 -13.84 -10.66
N LYS A 115 11.31 -13.47 -11.56
CA LYS A 115 12.67 -13.04 -11.19
C LYS A 115 12.73 -11.61 -10.66
N HIS A 116 11.99 -10.66 -11.28
CA HIS A 116 12.15 -9.24 -11.05
C HIS A 116 10.92 -8.54 -10.46
N GLY A 117 9.79 -9.22 -10.35
CA GLY A 117 8.56 -8.67 -9.76
C GLY A 117 8.44 -8.88 -8.27
N GLU A 118 9.40 -9.56 -7.65
CA GLU A 118 9.36 -9.94 -6.24
C GLU A 118 9.80 -8.82 -5.31
N LEU A 119 9.04 -8.56 -4.24
CA LEU A 119 9.31 -7.52 -3.25
C LEU A 119 9.94 -8.07 -1.95
N GLY A 120 9.96 -9.41 -1.80
CA GLY A 120 10.33 -10.04 -0.54
C GLY A 120 9.20 -9.99 0.51
N PRO A 121 9.48 -10.19 1.80
CA PRO A 121 8.48 -10.41 2.84
C PRO A 121 7.74 -9.10 3.23
N VAL A 122 6.96 -8.56 2.29
CA VAL A 122 6.10 -7.38 2.51
C VAL A 122 4.77 -7.77 3.19
N TYR A 123 3.80 -6.86 3.21
CA TYR A 123 2.57 -6.98 4.00
C TYR A 123 1.79 -8.28 3.78
N GLY A 124 1.67 -8.76 2.54
CA GLY A 124 0.97 -10.02 2.26
C GLY A 124 1.63 -11.22 2.93
N HIS A 125 2.95 -11.34 2.82
CA HIS A 125 3.71 -12.35 3.54
C HIS A 125 3.51 -12.23 5.05
N GLN A 126 3.70 -11.02 5.61
CA GLN A 126 3.57 -10.81 7.05
C GLN A 126 2.17 -11.10 7.59
N TRP A 127 1.12 -10.87 6.82
CA TRP A 127 -0.24 -11.20 7.24
C TRP A 127 -0.51 -12.69 7.25
N ARG A 128 0.10 -13.44 6.32
CA ARG A 128 -0.12 -14.88 6.16
C ARG A 128 0.92 -15.73 6.88
N ASP A 129 2.09 -15.19 7.15
CA ASP A 129 3.19 -15.90 7.82
C ASP A 129 4.07 -14.94 8.65
N PHE A 130 3.56 -14.47 9.79
CA PHE A 130 4.35 -13.69 10.73
C PHE A 130 4.96 -14.61 11.79
N PHE A 131 6.24 -14.94 11.62
CA PHE A 131 6.94 -15.92 12.46
C PHE A 131 6.21 -17.27 12.57
N GLY A 132 5.68 -17.79 11.48
CA GLY A 132 4.92 -19.03 11.45
C GLY A 132 3.46 -18.91 11.90
N VAL A 133 2.96 -17.70 12.07
CA VAL A 133 1.58 -17.43 12.48
C VAL A 133 0.81 -16.71 11.38
N ASP A 134 -0.25 -17.33 10.90
CA ASP A 134 -1.21 -16.68 9.99
C ASP A 134 -2.13 -15.76 10.79
N GLN A 135 -1.91 -14.44 10.66
CA GLN A 135 -2.67 -13.45 11.42
C GLN A 135 -4.12 -13.33 10.96
N LEU A 136 -4.42 -13.60 9.68
CA LEU A 136 -5.79 -13.53 9.18
C LEU A 136 -6.65 -14.68 9.75
N LEU A 137 -6.09 -15.88 9.87
CA LEU A 137 -6.81 -17.00 10.50
C LEU A 137 -7.04 -16.79 12.01
N ASN A 138 -6.22 -16.00 12.66
CA ASN A 138 -6.43 -15.69 14.09
C ASN A 138 -7.56 -14.69 14.29
N LEU A 139 -7.80 -13.77 13.35
CA LEU A 139 -8.93 -12.81 13.41
C LEU A 139 -10.30 -13.49 13.25
N GLU A 140 -10.35 -14.70 12.65
CA GLU A 140 -11.59 -15.46 12.51
C GLU A 140 -12.00 -16.23 13.77
N ARG A 141 -11.14 -16.25 14.81
CA ARG A 141 -11.36 -17.04 16.04
C ARG A 141 -11.87 -16.22 17.22
N ASP A 142 -11.85 -14.91 17.09
CA ASP A 142 -12.32 -13.93 18.10
C ASP A 142 -13.70 -13.37 17.70
#